data_69823ae895ed94540add598d01f2b203
#
_entry.id   69823ae895ed94540add598d01f2b203
#
_cell.length_a   1.000
_cell.length_b   1.000
_cell.length_c   1.000
_cell.angle_alpha   90.00
_cell.angle_beta   90.00
_cell.angle_gamma   90.00
#
_symmetry.space_group_name_H-M   'P 1'
#
loop_
_entity.id
_entity.type
_entity.pdbx_description
1 polymer ?
#
loop_
_entity_poly.entity_id
_entity_poly.type
_entity_poly.pdbx_seq_one_letter_code
_entity_poly.pdbx_strand_id
1 'polypeptide(L)'
;MLGRVLTIEEQVAALRRAWPAFSVHGLNRQMQCATWRGDVRPQFGRFRIEIRYALGDVPHVRILSPALIRLPGNVEGQLPHVYPPSDDPTLCLFDPATDQWNASMALAETTVPWSYDWIACYE
;
A
#
# COMPACT_ATOMS: atom_id res chain seq x y z
N MET A 1 9.61 -23.12 2.76
CA MET A 1 8.36 -23.38 3.49
C MET A 1 7.58 -22.09 3.64
N LEU A 2 6.33 -22.11 3.26
CA LEU A 2 5.47 -20.94 3.42
C LEU A 2 5.15 -20.75 4.90
N GLY A 3 5.20 -19.50 5.36
CA GLY A 3 4.82 -19.19 6.71
C GLY A 3 3.31 -19.29 6.92
N ARG A 4 2.91 -19.20 8.16
CA ARG A 4 1.50 -19.17 8.53
C ARG A 4 0.85 -17.89 8.02
N VAL A 5 -0.36 -18.01 7.49
CA VAL A 5 -1.15 -16.84 7.07
C VAL A 5 -1.45 -15.98 8.31
N LEU A 6 -1.15 -14.68 8.22
CA LEU A 6 -1.47 -13.75 9.29
C LEU A 6 -2.95 -13.37 9.25
N THR A 7 -3.58 -13.34 10.41
CA THR A 7 -4.95 -12.86 10.52
C THR A 7 -4.99 -11.34 10.35
N ILE A 8 -6.19 -10.82 10.06
CA ILE A 8 -6.35 -9.37 9.94
C ILE A 8 -5.97 -8.67 11.26
N GLU A 9 -6.26 -9.29 12.39
CA GLU A 9 -5.92 -8.71 13.69
C GLU A 9 -4.42 -8.69 13.93
N GLU A 10 -3.70 -9.70 13.46
CA GLU A 10 -2.24 -9.73 13.53
C GLU A 10 -1.63 -8.63 12.65
N GLN A 11 -2.23 -8.38 11.48
CA GLN A 11 -1.79 -7.29 10.61
C GLN A 11 -2.01 -5.93 11.29
N VAL A 12 -3.17 -5.75 11.93
CA VAL A 12 -3.48 -4.53 12.68
C VAL A 12 -2.45 -4.29 13.79
N ALA A 13 -2.13 -5.33 14.56
CA ALA A 13 -1.18 -5.23 15.66
C ALA A 13 0.23 -4.91 15.16
N ALA A 14 0.65 -5.55 14.07
CA ALA A 14 1.99 -5.33 13.51
C ALA A 14 2.14 -3.90 12.97
N LEU A 15 1.12 -3.39 12.27
CA LEU A 15 1.16 -2.03 11.77
C LEU A 15 1.17 -1.00 12.90
N ARG A 16 0.37 -1.20 13.92
CA ARG A 16 0.34 -0.31 15.07
C ARG A 16 1.70 -0.21 15.76
N ARG A 17 2.39 -1.34 15.85
CA ARG A 17 3.70 -1.41 16.50
C ARG A 17 4.79 -0.75 15.67
N ALA A 18 4.85 -1.05 14.38
CA ALA A 18 5.94 -0.61 13.51
C ALA A 18 5.70 0.79 12.93
N TRP A 19 4.44 1.13 12.66
CA TRP A 19 4.09 2.38 11.96
C TRP A 19 2.93 3.07 12.67
N PRO A 20 3.16 3.64 13.86
CA PRO A 20 2.07 4.22 14.67
C PRO A 20 1.37 5.41 14.00
N ALA A 21 1.94 5.99 12.95
CA ALA A 21 1.28 7.05 12.19
C ALA A 21 0.10 6.53 11.37
N PHE A 22 0.01 5.21 11.16
CA PHE A 22 -1.10 4.62 10.45
C PHE A 22 -2.25 4.30 11.39
N SER A 23 -3.45 4.75 11.03
CA SER A 23 -4.67 4.49 11.77
C SER A 23 -5.55 3.53 11.01
N VAL A 24 -6.18 2.59 11.71
CA VAL A 24 -7.17 1.72 11.09
C VAL A 24 -8.50 2.48 11.01
N HIS A 25 -9.09 2.53 9.81
CA HIS A 25 -10.32 3.26 9.55
C HIS A 25 -11.52 2.38 9.24
N GLY A 26 -11.31 1.12 9.02
CA GLY A 26 -12.39 0.18 8.79
C GLY A 26 -11.85 -1.21 9.04
N LEU A 27 -12.29 -1.82 10.12
CA LEU A 27 -11.92 -3.18 10.46
C LEU A 27 -13.18 -4.00 10.51
N ASN A 28 -13.24 -5.04 9.67
CA ASN A 28 -14.34 -5.98 9.65
C ASN A 28 -13.81 -7.37 9.93
N ARG A 29 -14.01 -7.85 11.14
CA ARG A 29 -13.49 -9.15 11.58
C ARG A 29 -14.18 -10.31 10.90
N GLN A 30 -15.46 -10.17 10.56
CA GLN A 30 -16.19 -11.21 9.84
C GLN A 30 -15.66 -11.37 8.42
N MET A 31 -15.41 -10.26 7.73
CA MET A 31 -14.92 -10.27 6.36
C MET A 31 -13.39 -10.36 6.30
N GLN A 32 -12.72 -10.31 7.44
CA GLN A 32 -11.25 -10.34 7.52
C GLN A 32 -10.63 -9.29 6.62
N CYS A 33 -11.08 -8.05 6.74
CA CYS A 33 -10.56 -6.95 5.94
C CYS A 33 -10.41 -5.69 6.80
N ALA A 34 -9.54 -4.79 6.34
CA ALA A 34 -9.29 -3.53 7.02
C ALA A 34 -8.74 -2.49 6.05
N THR A 35 -8.91 -1.23 6.42
CA THR A 35 -8.35 -0.09 5.71
C THR A 35 -7.53 0.73 6.69
N TRP A 36 -6.33 1.11 6.29
CA TRP A 36 -5.44 1.98 7.07
C TRP A 36 -5.15 3.24 6.30
N ARG A 37 -4.96 4.34 7.02
CA ARG A 37 -4.50 5.61 6.44
C ARG A 37 -3.39 6.17 7.29
N GLY A 38 -2.39 6.75 6.64
CA GLY A 38 -1.27 7.33 7.35
C GLY A 38 -0.45 8.22 6.44
N ASP A 39 0.38 9.05 7.08
CA ASP A 39 1.28 9.94 6.38
C ASP A 39 2.65 9.30 6.28
N VAL A 40 3.27 9.44 5.10
CA VAL A 40 4.64 8.98 4.86
C VAL A 40 5.45 10.12 4.28
N ARG A 41 6.74 10.14 4.58
CA ARG A 41 7.66 11.16 4.06
C ARG A 41 8.92 10.47 3.57
N PRO A 42 8.87 9.89 2.35
CA PRO A 42 10.00 9.09 1.89
C PRO A 42 11.25 9.90 1.61
N GLN A 43 11.13 11.04 0.91
CA GLN A 43 12.30 11.79 0.48
C GLN A 43 12.10 13.30 0.66
N PHE A 44 11.19 13.90 -0.08
CA PHE A 44 11.01 15.35 -0.08
C PHE A 44 9.71 15.82 0.51
N GLY A 45 8.60 15.18 0.16
CA GLY A 45 7.28 15.61 0.54
C GLY A 45 6.58 14.64 1.48
N ARG A 46 5.49 15.11 2.07
CA ARG A 46 4.62 14.28 2.87
C ARG A 46 3.45 13.83 2.01
N PHE A 47 3.19 12.53 2.04
CA PHE A 47 2.11 11.91 1.29
C PHE A 47 1.19 11.22 2.28
N ARG A 48 -0.11 11.34 2.06
CA ARG A 48 -1.09 10.57 2.80
C ARG A 48 -1.52 9.40 1.94
N ILE A 49 -1.37 8.20 2.47
CA ILE A 49 -1.68 6.98 1.72
C ILE A 49 -2.75 6.16 2.43
N GLU A 50 -3.43 5.33 1.66
CA GLU A 50 -4.44 4.41 2.15
C GLU A 50 -4.04 3.00 1.73
N ILE A 51 -4.08 2.07 2.68
CA ILE A 51 -3.84 0.64 2.43
C ILE A 51 -5.15 -0.08 2.67
N ARG A 52 -5.63 -0.83 1.67
CA ARG A 52 -6.80 -1.70 1.81
C ARG A 52 -6.36 -3.14 1.64
N TYR A 53 -6.77 -3.98 2.57
CA TYR A 53 -6.40 -5.38 2.54
C TYR A 53 -7.55 -6.26 3.02
N ALA A 54 -7.85 -7.29 2.25
CA ALA A 54 -8.78 -8.34 2.61
C ALA A 54 -8.05 -9.68 2.53
N LEU A 55 -8.27 -10.53 3.52
CA LEU A 55 -7.67 -11.87 3.51
C LEU A 55 -8.13 -12.63 2.27
N GLY A 56 -7.19 -13.24 1.57
CA GLY A 56 -7.46 -13.90 0.29
C GLY A 56 -7.23 -13.03 -0.92
N ASP A 57 -6.94 -11.75 -0.73
CA ASP A 57 -6.59 -10.81 -1.78
C ASP A 57 -5.19 -10.26 -1.51
N VAL A 58 -4.70 -9.41 -2.40
CA VAL A 58 -3.45 -8.69 -2.22
C VAL A 58 -3.73 -7.31 -1.62
N PRO A 59 -2.75 -6.68 -0.96
CA PRO A 59 -2.95 -5.32 -0.47
C PRO A 59 -3.00 -4.32 -1.62
N HIS A 60 -3.85 -3.30 -1.48
CA HIS A 60 -4.02 -2.23 -2.45
C HIS A 60 -3.68 -0.91 -1.78
N VAL A 61 -2.78 -0.14 -2.40
CA VAL A 61 -2.31 1.13 -1.86
C VAL A 61 -2.63 2.23 -2.85
N ARG A 62 -3.18 3.33 -2.36
CA ARG A 62 -3.39 4.54 -3.16
C ARG A 62 -2.93 5.75 -2.39
N ILE A 63 -2.56 6.79 -3.12
CA ILE A 63 -2.15 8.06 -2.53
C ILE A 63 -3.36 8.97 -2.46
N LEU A 64 -3.70 9.39 -1.24
CA LEU A 64 -4.85 10.26 -1.00
C LEU A 64 -4.49 11.72 -1.26
N SER A 65 -3.28 12.12 -0.89
CA SER A 65 -2.80 13.49 -1.13
C SER A 65 -1.28 13.53 -1.03
N PRO A 66 -0.62 14.41 -1.77
CA PRO A 66 -1.15 15.17 -2.89
C PRO A 66 -1.50 14.26 -4.06
N ALA A 67 -2.30 14.75 -5.00
CA ALA A 67 -2.67 13.97 -6.17
C ALA A 67 -1.42 13.64 -6.99
N LEU A 68 -1.34 12.42 -7.49
CA LEU A 68 -0.28 12.03 -8.41
C LEU A 68 -0.48 12.75 -9.74
N ILE A 69 0.57 13.36 -10.23
CA ILE A 69 0.54 14.07 -11.51
C ILE A 69 1.61 13.50 -12.42
N ARG A 70 1.31 13.52 -13.71
CA ARG A 70 2.27 13.17 -14.72
C ARG A 70 3.21 14.35 -14.93
N LEU A 71 4.51 14.07 -14.91
CA LEU A 71 5.51 15.12 -15.14
C LEU A 71 5.44 15.61 -16.60
N PRO A 72 5.69 16.91 -16.82
CA PRO A 72 5.82 17.43 -18.18
C PRO A 72 6.87 16.65 -18.97
N GLY A 73 6.57 16.32 -20.20
CA GLY A 73 7.47 15.56 -21.05
C GLY A 73 7.25 14.05 -21.02
N ASN A 74 6.39 13.55 -20.16
CA ASN A 74 6.02 12.14 -20.20
C ASN A 74 5.05 11.90 -21.36
N VAL A 75 5.56 11.29 -22.42
CA VAL A 75 4.81 11.10 -23.66
C VAL A 75 3.80 9.95 -23.60
N GLU A 76 3.89 9.11 -22.60
CA GLU A 76 3.03 7.93 -22.49
C GLU A 76 1.61 8.23 -22.01
N GLY A 77 1.38 9.43 -21.51
CA GLY A 77 0.04 9.86 -21.14
C GLY A 77 -0.46 9.39 -19.80
N GLN A 78 0.29 8.57 -19.09
CA GLN A 78 -0.13 8.03 -17.79
C GLN A 78 1.08 7.86 -16.86
N LEU A 79 0.80 7.73 -15.56
CA LEU A 79 1.83 7.47 -14.58
C LEU A 79 2.35 6.03 -14.72
N PRO A 80 3.67 5.83 -14.60
CA PRO A 80 4.22 4.47 -14.63
C PRO A 80 3.94 3.73 -13.32
N HIS A 81 3.90 2.40 -13.39
CA HIS A 81 3.80 1.52 -12.23
C HIS A 81 2.58 1.76 -11.34
N VAL A 82 1.44 2.04 -11.98
CA VAL A 82 0.15 2.13 -11.29
C VAL A 82 -0.89 1.32 -12.06
N TYR A 83 -1.93 0.93 -11.33
CA TYR A 83 -3.09 0.24 -11.89
C TYR A 83 -4.23 1.24 -12.12
N PRO A 84 -5.08 1.02 -13.15
CA PRO A 84 -6.22 1.89 -13.38
C PRO A 84 -7.21 1.84 -12.20
N PRO A 85 -8.13 2.82 -12.08
CA PRO A 85 -8.34 3.92 -13.02
C PRO A 85 -7.30 5.04 -12.90
N SER A 86 -7.08 5.78 -13.97
CA SER A 86 -6.02 6.80 -14.02
C SER A 86 -6.29 8.02 -13.13
N ASP A 87 -7.54 8.23 -12.74
CA ASP A 87 -7.91 9.34 -11.86
C ASP A 87 -7.87 8.95 -10.37
N ASP A 88 -7.74 7.66 -10.07
CA ASP A 88 -7.59 7.14 -8.71
C ASP A 88 -6.77 5.85 -8.75
N PRO A 89 -5.48 5.95 -9.13
CA PRO A 89 -4.68 4.75 -9.33
C PRO A 89 -4.24 4.11 -8.02
N THR A 90 -4.04 2.79 -8.07
CA THR A 90 -3.35 2.06 -7.01
C THR A 90 -1.91 1.80 -7.43
N LEU A 91 -1.01 1.75 -6.45
CA LEU A 91 0.41 1.59 -6.72
C LEU A 91 0.76 0.15 -7.08
N CYS A 92 1.62 -0.02 -8.09
CA CYS A 92 2.14 -1.33 -8.46
C CYS A 92 3.40 -1.59 -7.63
N LEU A 93 3.26 -2.24 -6.48
CA LEU A 93 4.35 -2.47 -5.55
C LEU A 93 5.08 -3.79 -5.81
N PHE A 94 4.44 -4.71 -6.51
CA PHE A 94 4.99 -6.02 -6.84
C PHE A 94 4.25 -6.57 -8.05
N ASP A 95 4.80 -7.64 -8.64
CA ASP A 95 4.15 -8.30 -9.78
C ASP A 95 3.16 -9.33 -9.23
N PRO A 96 1.83 -9.13 -9.42
CA PRO A 96 0.83 -10.07 -8.89
C PRO A 96 0.89 -11.45 -9.56
N ALA A 97 1.54 -11.58 -10.71
CA ALA A 97 1.71 -12.86 -11.37
C ALA A 97 2.81 -13.72 -10.74
N THR A 98 3.57 -13.14 -9.79
CA THR A 98 4.63 -13.85 -9.07
C THR A 98 4.26 -13.99 -7.61
N ASP A 99 5.07 -14.73 -6.86
CA ASP A 99 4.85 -14.96 -5.44
C ASP A 99 5.64 -13.94 -4.58
N GLN A 100 5.79 -12.71 -5.07
CA GLN A 100 6.51 -11.66 -4.37
C GLN A 100 5.81 -11.21 -3.09
N TRP A 101 4.49 -11.35 -3.04
CA TRP A 101 3.71 -11.10 -1.84
C TRP A 101 2.77 -12.26 -1.56
N ASN A 102 2.64 -12.63 -0.30
CA ASN A 102 1.67 -13.63 0.13
C ASN A 102 1.17 -13.29 1.54
N ALA A 103 0.11 -13.98 1.96
CA ALA A 103 -0.60 -13.65 3.19
C ALA A 103 0.16 -14.00 4.48
N SER A 104 1.33 -14.61 4.38
CA SER A 104 2.19 -14.82 5.55
C SER A 104 3.09 -13.62 5.82
N MET A 105 3.10 -12.63 4.93
CA MET A 105 3.90 -11.43 5.06
C MET A 105 3.14 -10.35 5.80
N ALA A 106 3.84 -9.65 6.72
CA ALA A 106 3.25 -8.51 7.41
C ALA A 106 3.24 -7.30 6.48
N LEU A 107 2.11 -6.60 6.42
CA LEU A 107 2.01 -5.34 5.67
C LEU A 107 3.03 -4.31 6.19
N ALA A 108 3.30 -4.34 7.48
CA ALA A 108 4.27 -3.46 8.11
C ALA A 108 5.69 -3.65 7.59
N GLU A 109 6.01 -4.85 7.11
CA GLU A 109 7.36 -5.20 6.64
C GLU A 109 7.47 -5.18 5.11
N THR A 110 6.37 -5.15 4.41
CA THR A 110 6.35 -5.22 2.94
C THR A 110 5.65 -4.02 2.34
N THR A 111 4.35 -3.93 2.51
CA THR A 111 3.50 -2.93 1.83
C THR A 111 3.93 -1.50 2.19
N VAL A 112 4.19 -1.20 3.46
CA VAL A 112 4.59 0.14 3.86
C VAL A 112 5.99 0.49 3.34
N PRO A 113 7.05 -0.32 3.58
CA PRO A 113 8.35 -0.02 3.01
C PRO A 113 8.36 0.07 1.48
N TRP A 114 7.61 -0.80 0.81
CA TRP A 114 7.52 -0.76 -0.66
C TRP A 114 6.82 0.49 -1.15
N SER A 115 5.83 0.99 -0.41
CA SER A 115 5.19 2.27 -0.72
C SER A 115 6.16 3.44 -0.58
N TYR A 116 7.00 3.42 0.45
CA TYR A 116 8.09 4.40 0.61
C TYR A 116 9.00 4.39 -0.61
N ASP A 117 9.41 3.22 -1.07
CA ASP A 117 10.30 3.09 -2.23
C ASP A 117 9.63 3.60 -3.49
N TRP A 118 8.36 3.26 -3.70
CA TRP A 118 7.62 3.72 -4.87
C TRP A 118 7.54 5.24 -4.91
N ILE A 119 7.18 5.86 -3.77
CA ILE A 119 7.02 7.31 -3.70
C ILE A 119 8.37 8.01 -3.84
N ALA A 120 9.42 7.46 -3.24
CA ALA A 120 10.77 8.02 -3.39
C ALA A 120 11.20 8.04 -4.85
N CYS A 121 10.88 7.00 -5.61
CA CYS A 121 11.15 6.96 -7.04
C CYS A 121 10.28 7.95 -7.83
N TYR A 122 9.05 8.17 -7.38
CA TYR A 122 8.15 9.16 -8.00
C TYR A 122 8.66 10.58 -7.78
N GLU A 123 9.18 10.87 -6.60
CA GLU A 123 9.73 12.18 -6.27
C GLU A 123 11.00 12.45 -7.09
#